data_9b90249b8638cb88032c07a0e360266c
#
_entry.id   9b90249b8638cb88032c07a0e360266c
#
_cell.length_a   1.000
_cell.length_b   1.000
_cell.length_c   1.000
_cell.angle_alpha   90.00
_cell.angle_beta   90.00
_cell.angle_gamma   90.00
#
_symmetry.space_group_name_H-M   'P 1'
#
loop_
_entity.id
_entity.type
_entity.pdbx_description
1 polymer ?
#
loop_
_entity_poly.entity_id
_entity_poly.type
_entity_poly.pdbx_seq_one_letter_code
_entity_poly.pdbx_strand_id
1 'polypeptide(L)'
;VEEIRDSFASIMRIQMLFAGPLAVVLLGYPHVLLRILAKDLLAYTNLFMLCSVVFLITATLGPCSGVLQMTGNERWDNRFREIALLLMFAVMWLFRSDSLFVLYGLCAQAALETAGKFYYVCRWMKKSPVKLLTYLSWWVVPGVMIAATYGLHLGDSVLWMVVSVMIVFGTSMVFELKQEGGLKKLLNRKR
;
A
#
# COMPACT_ATOMS: atom_id res chain seq x y z
N VAL A 1 20.51 3.48 -15.23
CA VAL A 1 19.10 3.05 -15.35
C VAL A 1 18.90 1.67 -14.71
N GLU A 2 19.80 0.70 -14.93
CA GLU A 2 19.68 -0.64 -14.33
C GLU A 2 19.80 -0.60 -12.80
N GLU A 3 20.73 0.17 -12.28
CA GLU A 3 20.94 0.33 -10.84
C GLU A 3 19.74 0.94 -10.14
N ILE A 4 19.08 1.95 -10.74
CA ILE A 4 17.85 2.55 -10.22
C ILE A 4 16.72 1.51 -10.24
N ARG A 5 16.66 0.68 -11.27
CA ARG A 5 15.65 -0.36 -11.43
C ARG A 5 15.74 -1.44 -10.36
N ASP A 6 16.97 -1.85 -10.03
CA ASP A 6 17.21 -2.88 -9.01
C ASP A 6 16.99 -2.32 -7.60
N SER A 7 17.38 -1.08 -7.38
CA SER A 7 17.11 -0.34 -6.14
C SER A 7 15.61 -0.14 -5.93
N PHE A 8 14.85 0.23 -6.96
CA PHE A 8 13.39 0.37 -6.89
C PHE A 8 12.71 -0.96 -6.52
N ALA A 9 13.09 -2.06 -7.17
CA ALA A 9 12.55 -3.37 -6.86
C ALA A 9 12.85 -3.78 -5.40
N SER A 10 14.04 -3.45 -4.91
CA SER A 10 14.44 -3.72 -3.51
C SER A 10 13.63 -2.89 -2.51
N ILE A 11 13.43 -1.59 -2.79
CA ILE A 11 12.62 -0.71 -1.94
C ILE A 11 11.16 -1.18 -1.91
N MET A 12 10.59 -1.55 -3.07
CA MET A 12 9.23 -2.07 -3.15
C MET A 12 9.06 -3.33 -2.29
N ARG A 13 10.04 -4.24 -2.29
CA ARG A 13 10.00 -5.45 -1.45
C ARG A 13 10.01 -5.12 0.03
N ILE A 14 10.92 -4.25 0.47
CA ILE A 14 11.01 -3.83 1.87
C ILE A 14 9.69 -3.18 2.32
N GLN A 15 9.09 -2.35 1.49
CA GLN A 15 7.79 -1.75 1.81
C GLN A 15 6.67 -2.78 1.92
N MET A 16 6.64 -3.77 1.03
CA MET A 16 5.68 -4.86 1.08
C MET A 16 5.82 -5.68 2.38
N LEU A 17 7.05 -5.89 2.86
CA LEU A 17 7.31 -6.59 4.12
C LEU A 17 6.57 -5.95 5.31
N PHE A 18 6.52 -4.61 5.34
CA PHE A 18 5.84 -3.88 6.42
C PHE A 18 4.36 -3.63 6.11
N ALA A 19 4.02 -3.42 4.84
CA ALA A 19 2.65 -3.12 4.43
C ALA A 19 1.70 -4.32 4.64
N GLY A 20 2.19 -5.56 4.50
CA GLY A 20 1.40 -6.77 4.73
C GLY A 20 0.85 -6.89 6.16
N PRO A 21 1.70 -6.92 7.19
CA PRO A 21 1.27 -6.91 8.59
C PRO A 21 0.38 -5.73 8.94
N LEU A 22 0.74 -4.54 8.42
CA LEU A 22 -0.04 -3.33 8.63
C LEU A 22 -1.44 -3.43 7.99
N ALA A 23 -1.56 -4.04 6.82
CA ALA A 23 -2.85 -4.29 6.19
C ALA A 23 -3.74 -5.21 7.01
N VAL A 24 -3.17 -6.27 7.59
CA VAL A 24 -3.92 -7.18 8.48
C VAL A 24 -4.46 -6.42 9.69
N VAL A 25 -3.65 -5.56 10.30
CA VAL A 25 -4.08 -4.75 11.45
C VAL A 25 -5.18 -3.77 11.05
N LEU A 26 -4.97 -2.99 9.99
CA LEU A 26 -5.87 -1.91 9.58
C LEU A 26 -7.20 -2.43 9.00
N LEU A 27 -7.14 -3.52 8.22
CA LEU A 27 -8.32 -4.04 7.51
C LEU A 27 -8.94 -5.25 8.21
N GLY A 28 -8.14 -6.06 8.90
CA GLY A 28 -8.64 -7.25 9.60
C GLY A 28 -9.23 -6.93 10.98
N TYR A 29 -8.71 -5.90 11.66
CA TYR A 29 -9.07 -5.56 13.04
C TYR A 29 -9.42 -4.07 13.24
N PRO A 30 -10.21 -3.46 12.35
CA PRO A 30 -10.53 -2.02 12.43
C PRO A 30 -11.26 -1.66 13.73
N HIS A 31 -12.16 -2.53 14.20
CA HIS A 31 -12.89 -2.31 15.45
C HIS A 31 -11.97 -2.33 16.69
N VAL A 32 -11.00 -3.25 16.73
CA VAL A 32 -10.02 -3.31 17.83
C VAL A 32 -9.19 -2.05 17.86
N LEU A 33 -8.69 -1.61 16.69
CA LEU A 33 -7.89 -0.39 16.60
C LEU A 33 -8.68 0.85 17.04
N LEU A 34 -9.88 1.02 16.49
CA LEU A 34 -10.71 2.18 16.84
C LEU A 34 -11.11 2.15 18.31
N ARG A 35 -11.37 0.97 18.89
CA ARG A 35 -11.67 0.83 20.32
C ARG A 35 -10.51 1.27 21.21
N ILE A 36 -9.27 1.02 20.76
CA ILE A 36 -8.05 1.38 21.52
C ILE A 36 -7.70 2.86 21.31
N LEU A 37 -7.76 3.35 20.08
CA LEU A 37 -7.27 4.68 19.70
C LEU A 37 -8.32 5.77 19.84
N ALA A 38 -9.57 5.48 19.43
CA ALA A 38 -10.63 6.48 19.34
C ALA A 38 -12.01 5.84 19.35
N LYS A 39 -12.53 5.53 20.55
CA LYS A 39 -13.83 4.87 20.71
C LYS A 39 -15.00 5.61 20.04
N ASP A 40 -14.93 6.93 20.00
CA ASP A 40 -15.96 7.76 19.39
C ASP A 40 -16.04 7.61 17.86
N LEU A 41 -14.99 7.07 17.24
CA LEU A 41 -14.93 6.82 15.81
C LEU A 41 -15.41 5.43 15.38
N LEU A 42 -15.90 4.59 16.29
CA LEU A 42 -16.41 3.25 15.97
C LEU A 42 -17.56 3.30 14.95
N ALA A 43 -18.39 4.33 14.99
CA ALA A 43 -19.47 4.54 14.01
C ALA A 43 -18.94 4.73 12.58
N TYR A 44 -17.68 5.10 12.41
CA TYR A 44 -17.03 5.40 11.13
C TYR A 44 -16.07 4.30 10.67
N THR A 45 -16.24 3.06 11.14
CA THR A 45 -15.34 1.94 10.80
C THR A 45 -15.18 1.73 9.30
N ASN A 46 -16.25 1.82 8.52
CA ASN A 46 -16.21 1.66 7.06
C ASN A 46 -15.33 2.74 6.40
N LEU A 47 -15.41 3.95 6.94
CA LEU A 47 -14.63 5.09 6.50
C LEU A 47 -13.14 4.89 6.81
N PHE A 48 -12.85 4.43 8.02
CA PHE A 48 -11.50 4.06 8.45
C PHE A 48 -10.90 2.97 7.54
N MET A 49 -11.68 1.92 7.21
CA MET A 49 -11.24 0.87 6.28
C MET A 49 -10.92 1.43 4.89
N LEU A 50 -11.78 2.30 4.36
CA LEU A 50 -11.55 2.93 3.05
C LEU A 50 -10.25 3.75 3.05
N CYS A 51 -10.06 4.60 4.04
CA CYS A 51 -8.81 5.36 4.21
C CYS A 51 -7.59 4.45 4.35
N SER A 52 -7.74 3.34 5.07
CA SER A 52 -6.68 2.34 5.25
C SER A 52 -6.29 1.67 3.93
N VAL A 53 -7.25 1.33 3.06
CA VAL A 53 -6.97 0.81 1.71
C VAL A 53 -6.14 1.80 0.90
N VAL A 54 -6.56 3.06 0.88
CA VAL A 54 -5.84 4.12 0.14
C VAL A 54 -4.45 4.35 0.71
N PHE A 55 -4.33 4.40 2.04
CA PHE A 55 -3.05 4.51 2.71
C PHE A 55 -2.11 3.35 2.33
N LEU A 56 -2.60 2.12 2.31
CA LEU A 56 -1.82 0.93 1.93
C LEU A 56 -1.38 0.97 0.46
N ILE A 57 -2.26 1.42 -0.45
CA ILE A 57 -1.92 1.61 -1.86
C ILE A 57 -0.81 2.66 -2.00
N THR A 58 -0.96 3.81 -1.34
CA THR A 58 0.04 4.89 -1.37
C THR A 58 1.34 4.48 -0.70
N ALA A 59 1.29 3.76 0.40
CA ALA A 59 2.48 3.28 1.10
C ALA A 59 3.27 2.26 0.27
N THR A 60 2.58 1.36 -0.45
CA THR A 60 3.24 0.34 -1.29
C THR A 60 3.80 0.90 -2.59
N LEU A 61 3.11 1.85 -3.22
CA LEU A 61 3.49 2.42 -4.51
C LEU A 61 4.19 3.79 -4.40
N GLY A 62 4.32 4.32 -3.19
CA GLY A 62 4.94 5.63 -2.90
C GLY A 62 6.35 5.86 -3.49
N PRO A 63 7.24 4.84 -3.58
CA PRO A 63 8.54 5.01 -4.19
C PRO A 63 8.51 5.49 -5.64
N CYS A 64 7.37 5.35 -6.33
CA CYS A 64 7.23 5.84 -7.70
C CYS A 64 7.48 7.34 -7.82
N SER A 65 7.01 8.16 -6.87
CA SER A 65 7.31 9.61 -6.84
C SER A 65 8.81 9.87 -6.69
N GLY A 66 9.47 9.17 -5.76
CA GLY A 66 10.93 9.30 -5.57
C GLY A 66 11.72 8.95 -6.83
N VAL A 67 11.34 7.87 -7.53
CA VAL A 67 11.98 7.50 -8.81
C VAL A 67 11.78 8.59 -9.86
N LEU A 68 10.58 9.14 -9.99
CA LEU A 68 10.30 10.21 -10.96
C LEU A 68 11.14 11.46 -10.67
N GLN A 69 11.29 11.84 -9.41
CA GLN A 69 12.12 12.96 -8.99
C GLN A 69 13.60 12.71 -9.25
N MET A 70 14.13 11.55 -8.83
CA MET A 70 15.55 11.20 -9.03
C MET A 70 15.95 11.03 -10.50
N THR A 71 14.99 10.77 -11.39
CA THR A 71 15.26 10.57 -12.83
C THR A 71 14.99 11.81 -13.67
N GLY A 72 14.72 12.97 -13.05
CA GLY A 72 14.44 14.24 -13.75
C GLY A 72 13.04 14.26 -14.41
N ASN A 73 12.16 13.32 -14.05
CA ASN A 73 10.80 13.24 -14.57
C ASN A 73 9.78 13.93 -13.63
N GLU A 74 10.21 14.92 -12.86
CA GLU A 74 9.38 15.67 -11.90
C GLU A 74 8.12 16.28 -12.53
N ARG A 75 8.22 16.69 -13.80
CA ARG A 75 7.08 17.25 -14.54
C ARG A 75 5.91 16.26 -14.64
N TRP A 76 6.19 14.96 -14.72
CA TRP A 76 5.16 13.93 -14.75
C TRP A 76 4.59 13.65 -13.36
N ASP A 77 5.43 13.67 -12.33
CA ASP A 77 5.00 13.58 -10.93
C ASP A 77 3.98 14.68 -10.60
N ASN A 78 4.30 15.93 -10.96
CA ASN A 78 3.43 17.07 -10.75
C ASN A 78 2.14 16.99 -11.59
N ARG A 79 2.23 16.61 -12.87
CA ARG A 79 1.05 16.46 -13.74
C ARG A 79 0.04 15.44 -13.20
N PHE A 80 0.52 14.29 -12.73
CA PHE A 80 -0.38 13.29 -12.14
C PHE A 80 -1.07 13.84 -10.89
N ARG A 81 -0.35 14.59 -10.07
CA ARG A 81 -0.91 15.26 -8.89
C ARG A 81 -1.94 16.33 -9.27
N GLU A 82 -1.64 17.16 -10.24
CA GLU A 82 -2.55 18.21 -10.73
C GLU A 82 -3.84 17.61 -11.31
N ILE A 83 -3.74 16.59 -12.16
CA ILE A 83 -4.90 15.92 -12.75
C ILE A 83 -5.76 15.27 -11.65
N ALA A 84 -5.14 14.61 -10.70
CA ALA A 84 -5.82 13.96 -9.59
C ALA A 84 -6.51 14.98 -8.68
N LEU A 85 -5.89 16.14 -8.41
CA LEU A 85 -6.49 17.25 -7.66
C LEU A 85 -7.68 17.85 -8.40
N LEU A 86 -7.56 18.10 -9.72
CA LEU A 86 -8.68 18.63 -10.51
C LEU A 86 -9.87 17.69 -10.47
N LEU A 87 -9.62 16.38 -10.60
CA LEU A 87 -10.67 15.36 -10.50
C LEU A 87 -11.31 15.36 -9.11
N MET A 88 -10.52 15.44 -8.05
CA MET A 88 -11.01 15.55 -6.68
C MET A 88 -11.94 16.79 -6.52
N PHE A 89 -11.49 17.95 -6.98
CA PHE A 89 -12.31 19.16 -6.93
C PHE A 89 -13.61 19.02 -7.73
N ALA A 90 -13.57 18.38 -8.90
CA ALA A 90 -14.76 18.11 -9.69
C ALA A 90 -15.75 17.20 -8.93
N VAL A 91 -15.26 16.12 -8.31
CA VAL A 91 -16.10 15.24 -7.47
C VAL A 91 -16.67 15.98 -6.27
N MET A 92 -15.85 16.76 -5.55
CA MET A 92 -16.31 17.56 -4.42
C MET A 92 -17.36 18.60 -4.82
N TRP A 93 -17.21 19.21 -5.98
CA TRP A 93 -18.19 20.17 -6.50
C TRP A 93 -19.52 19.50 -6.84
N LEU A 94 -19.48 18.33 -7.49
CA LEU A 94 -20.67 17.58 -7.88
C LEU A 94 -21.46 17.05 -6.66
N PHE A 95 -20.75 16.63 -5.62
CA PHE A 95 -21.33 15.97 -4.45
C PHE A 95 -21.16 16.78 -3.16
N ARG A 96 -21.16 18.12 -3.27
CA ARG A 96 -20.92 19.05 -2.15
C ARG A 96 -21.88 18.93 -0.96
N SER A 97 -23.04 18.27 -1.17
CA SER A 97 -24.07 18.11 -0.15
C SER A 97 -23.80 16.97 0.84
N ASP A 98 -22.87 16.08 0.52
CA ASP A 98 -22.60 14.91 1.36
C ASP A 98 -21.11 14.79 1.68
N SER A 99 -20.76 14.89 2.96
CA SER A 99 -19.39 14.81 3.46
C SER A 99 -18.69 13.47 3.16
N LEU A 100 -19.46 12.39 3.02
CA LEU A 100 -18.91 11.07 2.65
C LEU A 100 -18.35 11.08 1.24
N PHE A 101 -19.00 11.76 0.30
CA PHE A 101 -18.49 11.86 -1.08
C PHE A 101 -17.17 12.65 -1.18
N VAL A 102 -16.97 13.62 -0.31
CA VAL A 102 -15.68 14.33 -0.21
C VAL A 102 -14.56 13.36 0.09
N LEU A 103 -14.80 12.43 1.02
CA LEU A 103 -13.80 11.43 1.40
C LEU A 103 -13.58 10.38 0.31
N TYR A 104 -14.64 9.92 -0.36
CA TYR A 104 -14.50 9.07 -1.55
C TYR A 104 -13.70 9.77 -2.65
N GLY A 105 -13.88 11.08 -2.82
CA GLY A 105 -13.10 11.90 -3.76
C GLY A 105 -11.62 11.92 -3.41
N LEU A 106 -11.28 12.13 -2.14
CA LEU A 106 -9.89 12.06 -1.64
C LEU A 106 -9.26 10.69 -1.88
N CYS A 107 -10.01 9.63 -1.60
CA CYS A 107 -9.57 8.26 -1.82
C CYS A 107 -9.33 7.97 -3.31
N ALA A 108 -10.25 8.39 -4.18
CA ALA A 108 -10.12 8.24 -5.63
C ALA A 108 -8.92 9.02 -6.17
N GLN A 109 -8.72 10.26 -5.68
CA GLN A 109 -7.55 11.06 -6.03
C GLN A 109 -6.24 10.34 -5.72
N ALA A 110 -6.07 9.90 -4.49
CA ALA A 110 -4.83 9.24 -4.06
C ALA A 110 -4.57 7.94 -4.84
N ALA A 111 -5.62 7.15 -5.10
CA ALA A 111 -5.52 5.92 -5.89
C ALA A 111 -5.13 6.20 -7.34
N LEU A 112 -5.75 7.19 -7.99
CA LEU A 112 -5.47 7.57 -9.38
C LEU A 112 -4.06 8.16 -9.54
N GLU A 113 -3.69 9.07 -8.65
CA GLU A 113 -2.34 9.65 -8.63
C GLU A 113 -1.28 8.56 -8.54
N THR A 114 -1.45 7.64 -7.58
CA THR A 114 -0.50 6.57 -7.33
C THR A 114 -0.44 5.56 -8.48
N ALA A 115 -1.60 5.17 -9.03
CA ALA A 115 -1.69 4.26 -10.18
C ALA A 115 -1.07 4.87 -11.44
N GLY A 116 -1.32 6.16 -11.70
CA GLY A 116 -0.75 6.88 -12.83
C GLY A 116 0.79 6.95 -12.76
N LYS A 117 1.33 7.30 -11.59
CA LYS A 117 2.77 7.32 -11.36
C LYS A 117 3.40 5.93 -11.53
N PHE A 118 2.77 4.90 -10.96
CA PHE A 118 3.23 3.52 -11.09
C PHE A 118 3.25 3.08 -12.55
N TYR A 119 2.18 3.33 -13.30
CA TYR A 119 2.12 2.99 -14.73
C TYR A 119 3.25 3.69 -15.51
N TYR A 120 3.46 4.98 -15.26
CA TYR A 120 4.50 5.75 -15.94
C TYR A 120 5.91 5.23 -15.61
N VAL A 121 6.20 4.94 -14.33
CA VAL A 121 7.48 4.37 -13.88
C VAL A 121 7.72 3.00 -14.54
N CYS A 122 6.69 2.15 -14.61
CA CYS A 122 6.79 0.85 -15.28
C CYS A 122 7.14 1.01 -16.77
N ARG A 123 6.47 1.94 -17.46
CA ARG A 123 6.71 2.24 -18.86
C ARG A 123 8.12 2.79 -19.09
N TRP A 124 8.56 3.72 -18.23
CA TRP A 124 9.90 4.30 -18.29
C TRP A 124 10.99 3.24 -18.08
N MET A 125 10.78 2.33 -17.14
CA MET A 125 11.70 1.22 -16.89
C MET A 125 11.62 0.09 -17.93
N LYS A 126 10.76 0.19 -18.94
CA LYS A 126 10.49 -0.86 -19.94
C LYS A 126 10.15 -2.21 -19.31
N LYS A 127 9.54 -2.22 -18.12
CA LYS A 127 9.01 -3.42 -17.47
C LYS A 127 7.51 -3.48 -17.66
N SER A 128 7.01 -4.69 -17.95
CA SER A 128 5.57 -4.91 -17.92
C SER A 128 5.04 -4.65 -16.51
N PRO A 129 3.97 -3.83 -16.34
CA PRO A 129 3.34 -3.63 -15.04
C PRO A 129 2.91 -4.97 -14.41
N VAL A 130 2.53 -5.95 -15.23
CA VAL A 130 2.17 -7.30 -14.77
C VAL A 130 3.33 -8.00 -14.05
N LYS A 131 4.58 -7.85 -14.52
CA LYS A 131 5.76 -8.43 -13.84
C LYS A 131 6.08 -7.75 -12.51
N LEU A 132 5.74 -6.47 -12.36
CA LEU A 132 5.85 -5.78 -11.09
C LEU A 132 4.67 -6.10 -10.16
N LEU A 133 3.50 -6.38 -10.73
CA LEU A 133 2.35 -6.89 -10.00
C LEU A 133 2.56 -8.32 -9.46
N THR A 134 3.54 -9.08 -9.96
CA THR A 134 3.90 -10.36 -9.30
C THR A 134 4.43 -10.14 -7.88
N TYR A 135 4.93 -8.96 -7.55
CA TYR A 135 5.21 -8.61 -6.16
C TYR A 135 3.92 -8.47 -5.33
N LEU A 136 2.78 -8.26 -5.95
CA LEU A 136 1.46 -8.31 -5.28
C LEU A 136 1.09 -9.73 -4.81
N SER A 137 1.78 -10.79 -5.27
CA SER A 137 1.62 -12.11 -4.68
C SER A 137 1.91 -12.13 -3.18
N TRP A 138 2.68 -11.18 -2.68
CA TRP A 138 2.91 -10.95 -1.25
C TRP A 138 1.66 -10.56 -0.48
N TRP A 139 0.66 -10.03 -1.17
CA TRP A 139 -0.64 -9.70 -0.59
C TRP A 139 -1.56 -10.91 -0.43
N VAL A 140 -1.19 -12.06 -0.97
CA VAL A 140 -2.00 -13.29 -0.84
C VAL A 140 -2.09 -13.72 0.63
N VAL A 141 -0.97 -13.73 1.35
CA VAL A 141 -0.96 -14.15 2.76
C VAL A 141 -1.76 -13.15 3.64
N PRO A 142 -1.50 -11.83 3.60
CA PRO A 142 -2.35 -10.85 4.28
C PRO A 142 -3.82 -10.96 3.88
N GLY A 143 -4.13 -11.11 2.60
CA GLY A 143 -5.50 -11.26 2.10
C GLY A 143 -6.22 -12.48 2.66
N VAL A 144 -5.55 -13.64 2.70
CA VAL A 144 -6.09 -14.86 3.31
C VAL A 144 -6.31 -14.68 4.80
N MET A 145 -5.37 -14.02 5.50
CA MET A 145 -5.52 -13.75 6.94
C MET A 145 -6.68 -12.79 7.22
N ILE A 146 -6.87 -11.75 6.42
CA ILE A 146 -8.00 -10.84 6.53
C ILE A 146 -9.32 -11.60 6.28
N ALA A 147 -9.38 -12.40 5.20
CA ALA A 147 -10.56 -13.21 4.88
C ALA A 147 -10.90 -14.21 5.99
N ALA A 148 -9.87 -14.87 6.57
CA ALA A 148 -10.05 -15.78 7.69
C ALA A 148 -10.57 -15.05 8.94
N THR A 149 -10.08 -13.85 9.22
CA THR A 149 -10.53 -13.03 10.35
C THR A 149 -12.02 -12.72 10.25
N TYR A 150 -12.50 -12.33 9.08
CA TYR A 150 -13.92 -12.08 8.84
C TYR A 150 -14.75 -13.38 8.83
N GLY A 151 -14.26 -14.42 8.17
CA GLY A 151 -14.98 -15.71 8.07
C GLY A 151 -15.14 -16.41 9.41
N LEU A 152 -14.19 -16.25 10.33
CA LEU A 152 -14.23 -16.85 11.67
C LEU A 152 -14.74 -15.89 12.76
N HIS A 153 -15.20 -14.69 12.39
CA HIS A 153 -15.67 -13.65 13.31
C HIS A 153 -14.65 -13.29 14.42
N LEU A 154 -13.37 -13.32 14.10
CA LEU A 154 -12.26 -13.05 15.05
C LEU A 154 -11.81 -11.59 15.07
N GLY A 155 -12.49 -10.71 14.36
CA GLY A 155 -12.13 -9.30 14.17
C GLY A 155 -12.12 -8.45 15.46
N ASP A 156 -12.70 -8.94 16.55
CA ASP A 156 -12.73 -8.25 17.84
C ASP A 156 -11.67 -8.76 18.83
N SER A 157 -10.89 -9.78 18.47
CA SER A 157 -9.91 -10.40 19.35
C SER A 157 -8.52 -9.79 19.19
N VAL A 158 -8.02 -9.13 20.24
CA VAL A 158 -6.63 -8.60 20.30
C VAL A 158 -5.61 -9.73 20.18
N LEU A 159 -5.87 -10.89 20.80
CA LEU A 159 -4.96 -12.04 20.71
C LEU A 159 -4.78 -12.50 19.25
N TRP A 160 -5.90 -12.66 18.53
CA TRP A 160 -5.87 -13.05 17.11
C TRP A 160 -5.23 -12.00 16.22
N MET A 161 -5.38 -10.71 16.55
CA MET A 161 -4.67 -9.64 15.86
C MET A 161 -3.15 -9.84 15.97
N VAL A 162 -2.64 -10.07 17.19
CA VAL A 162 -1.20 -10.29 17.41
C VAL A 162 -0.72 -11.55 16.69
N VAL A 163 -1.44 -12.66 16.78
CA VAL A 163 -1.10 -13.92 16.11
C VAL A 163 -1.08 -13.74 14.59
N SER A 164 -2.09 -13.07 14.03
CA SER A 164 -2.17 -12.82 12.59
C SER A 164 -1.01 -11.97 12.08
N VAL A 165 -0.65 -10.93 12.81
CA VAL A 165 0.52 -10.07 12.50
C VAL A 165 1.81 -10.88 12.53
N MET A 166 2.01 -11.73 13.55
CA MET A 166 3.20 -12.57 13.68
C MET A 166 3.30 -13.59 12.53
N ILE A 167 2.20 -14.20 12.12
CA ILE A 167 2.15 -15.14 11.00
C ILE A 167 2.52 -14.42 9.69
N VAL A 168 1.89 -13.27 9.40
CA VAL A 168 2.14 -12.53 8.17
C VAL A 168 3.56 -11.99 8.13
N PHE A 169 4.03 -11.42 9.22
CA PHE A 169 5.41 -10.93 9.30
C PHE A 169 6.44 -12.06 9.16
N GLY A 170 6.23 -13.17 9.87
CA GLY A 170 7.09 -14.35 9.81
C GLY A 170 7.14 -14.97 8.41
N THR A 171 5.99 -15.15 7.76
CA THR A 171 5.93 -15.68 6.38
C THR A 171 6.57 -14.74 5.37
N SER A 172 6.37 -13.43 5.52
CA SER A 172 7.00 -12.42 4.68
C SER A 172 8.52 -12.43 4.83
N MET A 173 9.02 -12.52 6.07
CA MET A 173 10.45 -12.65 6.36
C MET A 173 11.06 -13.93 5.76
N VAL A 174 10.41 -15.08 5.94
CA VAL A 174 10.88 -16.35 5.38
C VAL A 174 10.93 -16.30 3.85
N PHE A 175 9.93 -15.67 3.24
CA PHE A 175 9.88 -15.51 1.79
C PHE A 175 11.02 -14.61 1.29
N GLU A 176 11.30 -13.50 1.98
CA GLU A 176 12.40 -12.59 1.66
C GLU A 176 13.76 -13.29 1.80
N LEU A 177 13.97 -14.02 2.89
CA LEU A 177 15.19 -14.79 3.10
C LEU A 177 15.42 -15.86 2.02
N LYS A 178 14.35 -16.50 1.53
CA LYS A 178 14.44 -17.48 0.42
C LYS A 178 14.77 -16.82 -0.93
N GLN A 179 14.24 -15.63 -1.18
CA GLN A 179 14.58 -14.88 -2.40
C GLN A 179 15.96 -14.22 -2.31
N GLU A 180 16.41 -13.99 -1.09
CA GLU A 180 17.69 -13.39 -0.76
C GLU A 180 18.82 -14.40 -0.59
N GLY A 181 18.92 -15.38 -1.39
CA GLY A 181 20.29 -15.66 -1.81
C GLY A 181 21.01 -14.32 -2.14
N GLY A 182 20.26 -13.20 -2.08
CA GLY A 182 20.52 -11.80 -2.25
C GLY A 182 20.99 -11.02 -1.04
N LEU A 183 20.63 -11.33 0.21
CA LEU A 183 21.21 -10.61 1.36
C LEU A 183 22.71 -10.88 1.47
N LYS A 184 23.15 -12.10 1.19
CA LYS A 184 24.57 -12.42 1.00
C LYS A 184 25.22 -11.63 -0.14
N LYS A 185 24.51 -11.38 -1.24
CA LYS A 185 25.01 -10.55 -2.35
C LYS A 185 25.12 -9.08 -1.99
N LEU A 186 24.18 -8.52 -1.22
CA LEU A 186 24.20 -7.13 -0.77
C LEU A 186 25.30 -6.90 0.27
N LEU A 187 25.49 -7.83 1.20
CA LEU A 187 26.57 -7.74 2.19
C LEU A 187 27.95 -7.95 1.58
N ASN A 188 28.08 -8.80 0.55
CA ASN A 188 29.34 -9.01 -0.17
C ASN A 188 29.65 -7.91 -1.19
N ARG A 189 28.73 -7.04 -1.58
CA ARG A 189 28.98 -5.88 -2.46
C ARG A 189 29.64 -4.69 -1.73
N LYS A 190 29.70 -4.72 -0.39
CA LYS A 190 30.37 -3.70 0.45
C LYS A 190 31.81 -4.10 0.87
N ARG A 191 32.32 -5.22 0.37
CA ARG A 191 33.74 -5.56 0.41
C ARG A 191 34.32 -5.52 -0.99
#